data_36a8ab105357fcb5de6afe6864ccb4ce
#
_entry.id   36a8ab105357fcb5de6afe6864ccb4ce
#
_cell.length_a   1.000
_cell.length_b   1.000
_cell.length_c   1.000
_cell.angle_alpha   90.00
_cell.angle_beta   90.00
_cell.angle_gamma   90.00
#
_symmetry.space_group_name_H-M   'P 1'
#
loop_
_entity.id
_entity.type
_entity.pdbx_description
1 polymer ?
#
loop_
_entity_poly.entity_id
_entity_poly.type
_entity_poly.pdbx_seq_one_letter_code
_entity_poly.pdbx_strand_id
1 'polypeptide(L)'
;MRIKPAAPLDSHSYSRASGPNTTRLESILESILGGPTLTYSSGLSAFHAMLVRINPRRIAIGDGYHGCHGVIKVLARLTGLQQLPLDCDPSELGPGDVVHVETPLNPTGEARDLQHYADKAHKAGAYLTVDATFAPPPLQDPLAFGADAVMHSGTKYFGGHSDMLCGTLTVRPGLADEWMRDLRQERMVLGSVMGSLEGWLGLRSLRTLELRVTRQSATATALVAWLAEQAKDASTAVGAVVERVQHASLQPEAGQEGSWLQRQMPRGYGPVFAIWMKDQDTARRLPSRLRLFHHATSLGGVESLIEWRAMSDPGVDKRLLRVSIGVEGLEDLKEDLRLGFESLRAKSTVSINEKK
;
A
#
# COMPACT_ATOMS: atom_id res chain seq x y z
N MET A 1 -20.03 31.07 32.27
CA MET A 1 -19.43 29.91 32.94
C MET A 1 -17.92 30.18 33.08
N ARG A 2 -17.34 30.21 34.27
CA ARG A 2 -15.89 30.42 34.47
C ARG A 2 -15.18 29.07 34.38
N ILE A 3 -14.34 28.92 33.36
CA ILE A 3 -13.44 27.77 33.25
C ILE A 3 -12.40 27.85 34.36
N LYS A 4 -12.28 26.83 35.21
CA LYS A 4 -11.19 26.74 36.19
C LYS A 4 -9.89 26.48 35.42
N PRO A 5 -8.80 27.26 35.59
CA PRO A 5 -7.57 27.10 34.80
C PRO A 5 -6.90 25.72 34.91
N ALA A 6 -7.20 24.96 35.95
CA ALA A 6 -6.57 23.65 36.23
C ALA A 6 -7.42 22.43 35.90
N ALA A 7 -8.64 22.59 35.38
CA ALA A 7 -9.52 21.47 35.05
C ALA A 7 -10.18 21.71 33.68
N PRO A 8 -9.77 21.04 32.61
CA PRO A 8 -10.48 21.10 31.34
C PRO A 8 -11.91 20.58 31.51
N LEU A 9 -12.86 21.19 30.81
CA LEU A 9 -14.27 20.78 30.80
C LEU A 9 -14.46 19.38 30.24
N ASP A 10 -13.55 18.95 29.38
CA ASP A 10 -13.53 17.65 28.72
C ASP A 10 -12.07 17.24 28.47
N SER A 11 -11.82 15.95 28.30
CA SER A 11 -10.54 15.39 27.88
C SER A 11 -10.12 15.85 26.47
N HIS A 12 -11.04 16.37 25.66
CA HIS A 12 -10.85 16.85 24.30
C HIS A 12 -11.15 18.35 24.19
N SER A 13 -10.21 19.19 24.59
CA SER A 13 -10.39 20.64 24.64
C SER A 13 -10.22 21.35 23.30
N TYR A 14 -9.54 20.74 22.32
CA TYR A 14 -9.23 21.35 21.04
C TYR A 14 -9.11 20.33 19.91
N SER A 15 -9.93 20.49 18.86
CA SER A 15 -10.17 19.45 17.83
C SER A 15 -8.91 19.09 17.02
N ARG A 16 -7.94 20.00 16.82
CA ARG A 16 -6.68 19.67 16.17
C ARG A 16 -5.76 18.83 17.05
N ALA A 17 -5.88 18.94 18.37
CA ALA A 17 -5.07 18.17 19.31
C ALA A 17 -5.61 16.75 19.48
N SER A 18 -6.92 16.62 19.77
CA SER A 18 -7.57 15.34 19.99
C SER A 18 -9.10 15.42 19.79
N GLY A 19 -9.72 14.28 19.57
CA GLY A 19 -11.16 14.12 19.48
C GLY A 19 -11.58 12.70 19.82
N PRO A 20 -12.84 12.47 20.29
CA PRO A 20 -13.27 11.15 20.77
C PRO A 20 -13.06 10.02 19.76
N ASN A 21 -13.45 10.25 18.49
CA ASN A 21 -13.31 9.22 17.44
C ASN A 21 -11.86 9.00 17.05
N THR A 22 -11.09 10.08 16.88
CA THR A 22 -9.66 10.02 16.54
C THR A 22 -8.87 9.29 17.62
N THR A 23 -9.04 9.67 18.89
CA THR A 23 -8.32 9.06 20.02
C THR A 23 -8.64 7.57 20.15
N ARG A 24 -9.92 7.17 19.99
CA ARG A 24 -10.32 5.76 20.03
C ARG A 24 -9.73 4.98 18.86
N LEU A 25 -9.74 5.56 17.65
CA LEU A 25 -9.17 4.92 16.48
C LEU A 25 -7.66 4.72 16.64
N GLU A 26 -6.94 5.73 17.10
CA GLU A 26 -5.49 5.65 17.37
C GLU A 26 -5.17 4.56 18.40
N SER A 27 -5.94 4.47 19.50
CA SER A 27 -5.75 3.42 20.51
C SER A 27 -5.98 2.00 19.98
N ILE A 28 -6.98 1.81 19.11
CA ILE A 28 -7.21 0.50 18.47
C ILE A 28 -6.10 0.18 17.47
N LEU A 29 -5.69 1.15 16.65
CA LEU A 29 -4.59 0.99 15.70
C LEU A 29 -3.27 0.68 16.40
N GLU A 30 -2.98 1.34 17.52
CA GLU A 30 -1.80 1.05 18.37
C GLU A 30 -1.79 -0.42 18.81
N SER A 31 -2.94 -0.95 19.25
CA SER A 31 -3.08 -2.37 19.64
C SER A 31 -2.90 -3.33 18.46
N ILE A 32 -3.35 -2.97 17.25
CA ILE A 32 -3.28 -3.82 16.06
C ILE A 32 -1.88 -3.77 15.42
N LEU A 33 -1.23 -2.59 15.46
CA LEU A 33 0.04 -2.32 14.75
C LEU A 33 1.27 -2.50 15.66
N GLY A 34 1.08 -2.77 16.94
CA GLY A 34 2.16 -3.09 17.87
C GLY A 34 3.04 -1.89 18.28
N GLY A 35 2.62 -0.67 18.03
CA GLY A 35 3.34 0.55 18.40
C GLY A 35 2.46 1.79 18.45
N PRO A 36 2.90 2.84 19.18
CA PRO A 36 2.18 4.10 19.24
C PRO A 36 1.86 4.66 17.85
N THR A 37 0.61 5.00 17.64
CA THR A 37 0.08 5.32 16.31
C THR A 37 -0.65 6.66 16.30
N LEU A 38 -0.38 7.48 15.29
CA LEU A 38 -1.14 8.70 14.99
C LEU A 38 -1.85 8.60 13.65
N THR A 39 -3.03 9.20 13.58
CA THR A 39 -3.79 9.36 12.35
C THR A 39 -3.55 10.74 11.73
N TYR A 40 -3.62 10.79 10.39
CA TYR A 40 -3.43 11.97 9.57
C TYR A 40 -4.54 12.08 8.52
N SER A 41 -4.69 13.25 7.91
CA SER A 41 -5.70 13.51 6.87
C SER A 41 -5.54 12.64 5.61
N SER A 42 -4.34 12.08 5.36
CA SER A 42 -4.08 11.16 4.24
C SER A 42 -2.78 10.38 4.47
N GLY A 43 -2.55 9.31 3.70
CA GLY A 43 -1.27 8.58 3.71
C GLY A 43 -0.09 9.49 3.40
N LEU A 44 -0.22 10.39 2.41
CA LEU A 44 0.84 11.36 2.08
C LEU A 44 1.10 12.37 3.21
N SER A 45 0.08 12.77 3.96
CA SER A 45 0.27 13.60 5.16
C SER A 45 1.04 12.85 6.24
N ALA A 46 0.81 11.54 6.41
CA ALA A 46 1.56 10.70 7.35
C ALA A 46 3.03 10.56 6.91
N PHE A 47 3.26 10.29 5.63
CA PHE A 47 4.60 10.22 5.04
C PHE A 47 5.35 11.55 5.17
N HIS A 48 4.70 12.66 4.87
CA HIS A 48 5.26 14.01 5.05
C HIS A 48 5.62 14.28 6.52
N ALA A 49 4.71 13.99 7.46
CA ALA A 49 4.95 14.19 8.89
C ALA A 49 6.16 13.37 9.38
N MET A 50 6.31 12.13 8.93
CA MET A 50 7.44 11.27 9.22
C MET A 50 8.76 11.91 8.76
N LEU A 51 8.81 12.40 7.52
CA LEU A 51 10.01 13.04 6.98
C LEU A 51 10.31 14.40 7.63
N VAL A 52 9.29 15.17 8.02
CA VAL A 52 9.49 16.42 8.79
C VAL A 52 10.11 16.11 10.15
N ARG A 53 9.58 15.10 10.86
CA ARG A 53 10.09 14.69 12.18
C ARG A 53 11.53 14.19 12.12
N ILE A 54 11.87 13.37 11.13
CA ILE A 54 13.23 12.82 10.97
C ILE A 54 14.19 13.89 10.44
N ASN A 55 13.71 14.74 9.53
CA ASN A 55 14.49 15.76 8.82
C ASN A 55 15.79 15.19 8.22
N PRO A 56 15.72 14.11 7.40
CA PRO A 56 16.89 13.44 6.88
C PRO A 56 17.63 14.30 5.85
N ARG A 57 18.92 14.10 5.72
CA ARG A 57 19.72 14.66 4.61
C ARG A 57 19.53 13.85 3.34
N ARG A 58 19.38 12.53 3.48
CA ARG A 58 19.23 11.59 2.36
C ARG A 58 18.10 10.62 2.65
N ILE A 59 17.41 10.23 1.59
CA ILE A 59 16.43 9.15 1.60
C ILE A 59 16.72 8.17 0.49
N ALA A 60 17.02 6.91 0.85
CA ALA A 60 17.10 5.81 -0.10
C ALA A 60 15.68 5.26 -0.32
N ILE A 61 15.19 5.32 -1.55
CA ILE A 61 13.84 4.88 -1.93
C ILE A 61 13.86 4.30 -3.35
N GLY A 62 13.13 3.20 -3.56
CA GLY A 62 12.93 2.58 -4.86
C GLY A 62 11.69 3.09 -5.58
N ASP A 63 11.32 2.37 -6.64
CA ASP A 63 10.01 2.53 -7.27
C ASP A 63 8.90 2.29 -6.26
N GLY A 64 7.70 2.77 -6.56
CA GLY A 64 6.54 2.63 -5.71
C GLY A 64 5.53 3.74 -5.93
N TYR A 65 4.84 4.15 -4.88
CA TYR A 65 3.79 5.15 -4.98
C TYR A 65 4.37 6.53 -5.34
N HIS A 66 4.02 7.04 -6.53
CA HIS A 66 4.52 8.31 -7.06
C HIS A 66 4.26 9.52 -6.15
N GLY A 67 3.22 9.45 -5.29
CA GLY A 67 2.91 10.51 -4.33
C GLY A 67 4.03 10.70 -3.29
N CYS A 68 4.69 9.63 -2.85
CA CYS A 68 5.85 9.71 -1.95
C CYS A 68 7.01 10.46 -2.61
N HIS A 69 7.30 10.16 -3.88
CA HIS A 69 8.30 10.92 -4.65
C HIS A 69 7.91 12.39 -4.82
N GLY A 70 6.59 12.68 -4.91
CA GLY A 70 6.07 14.04 -4.92
C GLY A 70 6.38 14.80 -3.62
N VAL A 71 6.16 14.16 -2.47
CA VAL A 71 6.51 14.73 -1.14
C VAL A 71 8.01 14.95 -1.03
N ILE A 72 8.84 13.98 -1.44
CA ILE A 72 10.31 14.12 -1.45
C ILE A 72 10.75 15.31 -2.30
N LYS A 73 10.17 15.51 -3.51
CA LYS A 73 10.47 16.67 -4.36
C LYS A 73 10.14 18.01 -3.68
N VAL A 74 9.05 18.08 -2.90
CA VAL A 74 8.70 19.26 -2.11
C VAL A 74 9.75 19.50 -1.03
N LEU A 75 10.10 18.50 -0.24
CA LEU A 75 11.09 18.60 0.82
C LEU A 75 12.50 18.88 0.28
N ALA A 76 12.90 18.27 -0.82
CA ALA A 76 14.18 18.57 -1.48
C ALA A 76 14.35 20.06 -1.80
N ARG A 77 13.27 20.71 -2.25
CA ARG A 77 13.26 22.15 -2.51
C ARG A 77 13.35 23.00 -1.24
N LEU A 78 12.81 22.52 -0.12
CA LEU A 78 12.73 23.26 1.14
C LEU A 78 13.95 23.04 2.05
N THR A 79 14.44 21.80 2.11
CA THR A 79 15.48 21.38 3.08
C THR A 79 16.76 20.90 2.40
N GLY A 80 16.76 20.70 1.07
CA GLY A 80 17.89 20.10 0.37
C GLY A 80 17.94 18.56 0.46
N LEU A 81 16.84 17.90 0.86
CA LEU A 81 16.75 16.44 0.93
C LEU A 81 17.20 15.79 -0.39
N GLN A 82 18.15 14.87 -0.32
CA GLN A 82 18.68 14.14 -1.47
C GLN A 82 18.02 12.77 -1.56
N GLN A 83 17.55 12.40 -2.74
CA GLN A 83 17.03 11.07 -3.03
C GLN A 83 18.15 10.18 -3.58
N LEU A 84 18.31 8.98 -3.00
CA LEU A 84 19.21 7.91 -3.44
C LEU A 84 18.40 6.71 -3.94
N PRO A 85 18.96 5.85 -4.80
CA PRO A 85 18.37 4.56 -5.11
C PRO A 85 18.22 3.72 -3.83
N LEU A 86 17.15 2.92 -3.73
CA LEU A 86 16.94 2.06 -2.55
C LEU A 86 18.12 1.13 -2.29
N ASP A 87 18.73 0.61 -3.35
CA ASP A 87 19.86 -0.31 -3.30
C ASP A 87 21.23 0.40 -3.41
N CYS A 88 21.30 1.71 -3.03
CA CYS A 88 22.56 2.44 -2.89
C CYS A 88 23.52 1.73 -1.91
N ASP A 89 24.81 1.99 -2.01
CA ASP A 89 25.78 1.47 -1.04
C ASP A 89 25.46 2.00 0.37
N PRO A 90 25.50 1.16 1.43
CA PRO A 90 25.28 1.62 2.80
C PRO A 90 26.17 2.77 3.23
N SER A 91 27.39 2.91 2.67
CA SER A 91 28.32 4.02 2.96
C SER A 91 27.84 5.38 2.44
N GLU A 92 26.86 5.39 1.53
CA GLU A 92 26.22 6.61 1.05
C GLU A 92 25.21 7.18 2.05
N LEU A 93 24.83 6.41 3.07
CA LEU A 93 23.92 6.77 4.14
C LEU A 93 24.70 7.14 5.41
N GLY A 94 24.07 7.90 6.29
CA GLY A 94 24.64 8.29 7.59
C GLY A 94 23.57 8.41 8.67
N PRO A 95 23.99 8.76 9.90
CA PRO A 95 23.08 8.91 11.03
C PRO A 95 21.93 9.88 10.74
N GLY A 96 20.70 9.43 10.98
CA GLY A 96 19.49 10.21 10.75
C GLY A 96 18.99 10.22 9.31
N ASP A 97 19.68 9.58 8.36
CA ASP A 97 19.14 9.35 7.02
C ASP A 97 18.01 8.30 7.04
N VAL A 98 17.33 8.12 5.92
CA VAL A 98 16.17 7.22 5.82
C VAL A 98 16.38 6.19 4.71
N VAL A 99 16.09 4.92 5.00
CA VAL A 99 15.78 3.89 4.01
C VAL A 99 14.28 3.71 4.02
N HIS A 100 13.60 4.02 2.92
CA HIS A 100 12.14 3.90 2.80
C HIS A 100 11.79 2.73 1.88
N VAL A 101 11.06 1.76 2.42
CA VAL A 101 10.66 0.53 1.70
C VAL A 101 9.15 0.48 1.58
N GLU A 102 8.65 0.38 0.36
CA GLU A 102 7.26 0.00 0.10
C GLU A 102 7.19 -1.50 -0.15
N THR A 103 6.42 -2.22 0.68
CA THR A 103 6.30 -3.68 0.58
C THR A 103 4.96 -4.17 1.12
N PRO A 104 4.14 -4.88 0.28
CA PRO A 104 4.33 -5.13 -1.16
C PRO A 104 4.32 -3.86 -2.01
N LEU A 105 5.06 -3.92 -3.12
CA LEU A 105 5.31 -2.80 -4.02
C LEU A 105 4.09 -2.45 -4.89
N ASN A 106 3.74 -1.19 -5.00
CA ASN A 106 2.79 -0.69 -6.00
C ASN A 106 3.53 -0.41 -7.34
N PRO A 107 3.10 -0.94 -8.49
CA PRO A 107 1.83 -1.66 -8.70
C PRO A 107 1.93 -3.19 -8.71
N THR A 108 3.10 -3.77 -8.53
CA THR A 108 3.39 -5.16 -8.86
C THR A 108 2.94 -6.17 -7.80
N GLY A 109 2.78 -5.73 -6.56
CA GLY A 109 2.44 -6.61 -5.43
C GLY A 109 3.60 -7.49 -4.96
N GLU A 110 4.84 -7.24 -5.41
CA GLU A 110 6.03 -7.95 -4.95
C GLU A 110 6.47 -7.51 -3.57
N ALA A 111 6.90 -8.44 -2.76
CA ALA A 111 7.46 -8.17 -1.44
C ALA A 111 8.96 -7.89 -1.50
N ARG A 112 9.44 -7.14 -0.51
CA ARG A 112 10.86 -6.85 -0.27
C ARG A 112 11.24 -7.33 1.13
N ASP A 113 12.46 -7.85 1.29
CA ASP A 113 12.98 -8.36 2.56
C ASP A 113 13.26 -7.21 3.53
N LEU A 114 12.37 -7.03 4.51
CA LEU A 114 12.48 -5.96 5.51
C LEU A 114 13.70 -6.12 6.41
N GLN A 115 14.08 -7.35 6.77
CA GLN A 115 15.27 -7.57 7.61
C GLN A 115 16.53 -7.09 6.89
N HIS A 116 16.64 -7.39 5.59
CA HIS A 116 17.76 -6.91 4.77
C HIS A 116 17.90 -5.38 4.81
N TYR A 117 16.77 -4.67 4.63
CA TYR A 117 16.79 -3.20 4.64
C TYR A 117 16.93 -2.61 6.04
N ALA A 118 16.46 -3.30 7.10
CA ALA A 118 16.72 -2.92 8.49
C ALA A 118 18.21 -2.99 8.81
N ASP A 119 18.87 -4.10 8.46
CA ASP A 119 20.31 -4.28 8.66
C ASP A 119 21.11 -3.20 7.91
N LYS A 120 20.71 -2.90 6.65
CA LYS A 120 21.31 -1.83 5.85
C LYS A 120 21.17 -0.47 6.52
N ALA A 121 19.96 -0.08 6.93
CA ALA A 121 19.68 1.21 7.55
C ALA A 121 20.41 1.37 8.88
N HIS A 122 20.26 0.41 9.78
CA HIS A 122 20.81 0.48 11.13
C HIS A 122 22.33 0.44 11.14
N LYS A 123 22.97 -0.29 10.23
CA LYS A 123 24.43 -0.29 10.07
C LYS A 123 24.98 1.10 9.73
N ALA A 124 24.21 1.92 9.01
CA ALA A 124 24.54 3.29 8.68
C ALA A 124 24.12 4.31 9.75
N GLY A 125 23.41 3.90 10.82
CA GLY A 125 22.76 4.79 11.77
C GLY A 125 21.53 5.50 11.20
N ALA A 126 21.01 5.04 10.08
CA ALA A 126 19.81 5.52 9.42
C ALA A 126 18.57 4.81 9.97
N TYR A 127 17.38 5.36 9.67
CA TYR A 127 16.09 4.76 10.02
C TYR A 127 15.54 3.93 8.88
N LEU A 128 14.97 2.76 9.21
CA LEU A 128 14.08 2.03 8.29
C LEU A 128 12.66 2.51 8.45
N THR A 129 12.07 3.05 7.39
CA THR A 129 10.65 3.42 7.33
C THR A 129 9.94 2.58 6.27
N VAL A 130 8.71 2.15 6.56
CA VAL A 130 7.99 1.20 5.70
C VAL A 130 6.61 1.73 5.35
N ASP A 131 6.27 1.72 4.06
CA ASP A 131 4.88 1.76 3.60
C ASP A 131 4.35 0.33 3.46
N ALA A 132 3.49 -0.09 4.39
CA ALA A 132 2.90 -1.42 4.42
C ALA A 132 1.43 -1.43 3.96
N THR A 133 1.02 -0.43 3.20
CA THR A 133 -0.37 -0.25 2.78
C THR A 133 -0.94 -1.48 2.08
N PHE A 134 -0.15 -2.20 1.25
CA PHE A 134 -0.64 -3.35 0.47
C PHE A 134 -0.70 -4.66 1.27
N ALA A 135 -0.10 -4.71 2.46
CA ALA A 135 -0.18 -5.86 3.36
C ALA A 135 -0.44 -5.39 4.80
N PRO A 136 -1.64 -4.84 5.09
CA PRO A 136 -1.98 -4.48 6.45
C PRO A 136 -2.12 -5.71 7.35
N PRO A 137 -2.19 -5.57 8.67
CA PRO A 137 -2.51 -6.69 9.55
C PRO A 137 -3.78 -7.44 9.09
N PRO A 138 -3.80 -8.79 9.15
CA PRO A 138 -2.81 -9.64 9.80
C PRO A 138 -1.69 -10.16 8.87
N LEU A 139 -1.51 -9.60 7.68
CA LEU A 139 -0.60 -10.16 6.66
C LEU A 139 0.87 -9.91 6.98
N GLN A 140 1.22 -8.72 7.46
CA GLN A 140 2.59 -8.30 7.71
C GLN A 140 2.69 -7.44 8.97
N ASP A 141 3.79 -7.59 9.72
CA ASP A 141 4.18 -6.75 10.85
C ASP A 141 5.60 -6.21 10.62
N PRO A 142 5.77 -5.03 10.02
CA PRO A 142 7.10 -4.49 9.74
C PRO A 142 7.92 -4.15 10.98
N LEU A 143 7.30 -3.83 12.13
CA LEU A 143 8.02 -3.55 13.38
C LEU A 143 8.79 -4.77 13.88
N ALA A 144 8.24 -5.98 13.68
CA ALA A 144 8.91 -7.24 14.04
C ALA A 144 10.18 -7.50 13.19
N PHE A 145 10.33 -6.83 12.05
CA PHE A 145 11.47 -6.92 11.14
C PHE A 145 12.35 -5.66 11.15
N GLY A 146 12.30 -4.90 12.24
CA GLY A 146 13.21 -3.80 12.47
C GLY A 146 12.80 -2.44 11.89
N ALA A 147 11.58 -2.28 11.40
CA ALA A 147 11.10 -0.94 11.01
C ALA A 147 11.06 0.01 12.20
N ASP A 148 11.55 1.23 12.01
CA ASP A 148 11.52 2.31 13.01
C ASP A 148 10.20 3.07 12.97
N ALA A 149 9.62 3.19 11.77
CA ALA A 149 8.30 3.75 11.56
C ALA A 149 7.58 3.05 10.41
N VAL A 150 6.27 2.84 10.58
CA VAL A 150 5.40 2.19 9.60
C VAL A 150 4.25 3.11 9.25
N MET A 151 4.09 3.39 7.97
CA MET A 151 2.92 4.11 7.48
C MET A 151 1.94 3.18 6.76
N HIS A 152 0.66 3.52 6.86
CA HIS A 152 -0.37 2.99 5.98
C HIS A 152 -1.23 4.13 5.43
N SER A 153 -1.60 4.04 4.17
CA SER A 153 -2.77 4.76 3.69
C SER A 153 -4.02 4.09 4.26
N GLY A 154 -4.53 4.62 5.36
CA GLY A 154 -5.75 4.11 6.01
C GLY A 154 -6.99 4.21 5.11
N THR A 155 -6.92 5.04 4.06
CA THR A 155 -7.87 5.12 2.94
C THR A 155 -8.15 3.76 2.29
N LYS A 156 -7.16 2.84 2.34
CA LYS A 156 -7.21 1.54 1.66
C LYS A 156 -7.91 0.51 2.56
N TYR A 157 -7.19 -0.42 3.12
CA TYR A 157 -7.76 -1.56 3.85
C TYR A 157 -8.36 -1.20 5.20
N PHE A 158 -7.84 -0.19 5.93
CA PHE A 158 -8.42 0.23 7.21
C PHE A 158 -9.82 0.82 7.00
N GLY A 159 -10.01 1.67 5.98
CA GLY A 159 -11.33 2.09 5.52
C GLY A 159 -12.09 0.94 4.85
N GLY A 160 -11.52 0.37 3.80
CA GLY A 160 -11.99 -0.83 3.13
C GLY A 160 -13.33 -0.73 2.40
N HIS A 161 -13.89 0.48 2.24
CA HIS A 161 -15.22 0.71 1.65
C HIS A 161 -15.26 1.91 0.71
N SER A 162 -14.10 2.39 0.27
CA SER A 162 -13.96 3.53 -0.67
C SER A 162 -14.63 4.84 -0.20
N ASP A 163 -14.80 5.02 1.11
CA ASP A 163 -15.57 6.09 1.75
C ASP A 163 -14.77 6.92 2.77
N MET A 164 -13.46 6.66 2.93
CA MET A 164 -12.63 7.28 3.95
C MET A 164 -11.29 7.75 3.38
N LEU A 165 -10.81 8.91 3.82
CA LEU A 165 -9.44 9.39 3.57
C LEU A 165 -8.69 9.46 4.90
N CYS A 166 -7.60 8.68 5.02
CA CYS A 166 -6.83 8.59 6.25
C CYS A 166 -5.38 8.17 5.96
N GLY A 167 -4.44 8.67 6.75
CA GLY A 167 -3.10 8.13 6.90
C GLY A 167 -2.85 7.69 8.32
N THR A 168 -2.00 6.71 8.53
CA THR A 168 -1.51 6.31 9.85
C THR A 168 0.01 6.28 9.85
N LEU A 169 0.59 6.67 10.97
CA LEU A 169 2.02 6.56 11.24
C LEU A 169 2.20 5.89 12.60
N THR A 170 2.82 4.72 12.59
CA THR A 170 3.14 3.93 13.78
C THR A 170 4.63 3.99 14.01
N VAL A 171 5.04 4.25 15.24
CA VAL A 171 6.44 4.38 15.64
C VAL A 171 6.85 3.18 16.48
N ARG A 172 8.05 2.67 16.29
CA ARG A 172 8.64 1.59 17.11
C ARG A 172 8.64 2.01 18.58
N PRO A 173 8.23 1.15 19.52
CA PRO A 173 8.12 1.51 20.96
C PRO A 173 9.37 2.17 21.53
N GLY A 174 10.57 1.73 21.15
CA GLY A 174 11.83 2.31 21.62
C GLY A 174 12.12 3.76 21.20
N LEU A 175 11.39 4.29 20.22
CA LEU A 175 11.48 5.70 19.77
C LEU A 175 10.25 6.53 20.19
N ALA A 176 9.28 5.91 20.83
CA ALA A 176 7.97 6.52 21.05
C ALA A 176 8.01 7.79 21.91
N ASP A 177 8.75 7.79 23.02
CA ASP A 177 8.78 8.91 23.96
C ASP A 177 9.26 10.21 23.31
N GLU A 178 10.22 10.10 22.42
CA GLU A 178 10.76 11.24 21.69
C GLU A 178 9.84 11.64 20.51
N TRP A 179 9.54 10.68 19.62
CA TRP A 179 8.88 10.98 18.36
C TRP A 179 7.41 11.34 18.51
N MET A 180 6.67 10.67 19.41
CA MET A 180 5.23 10.87 19.54
C MET A 180 4.86 12.25 20.09
N ARG A 181 5.70 12.82 20.95
CA ARG A 181 5.52 14.19 21.42
C ARG A 181 5.61 15.19 20.27
N ASP A 182 6.66 15.07 19.47
CA ASP A 182 6.95 16.01 18.39
C ASP A 182 5.93 15.84 17.26
N LEU A 183 5.63 14.60 16.84
CA LEU A 183 4.61 14.31 15.82
C LEU A 183 3.22 14.84 16.18
N ARG A 184 2.80 14.74 17.46
CA ARG A 184 1.54 15.35 17.91
C ARG A 184 1.55 16.87 17.81
N GLN A 185 2.65 17.48 18.23
CA GLN A 185 2.82 18.94 18.15
C GLN A 185 2.84 19.43 16.70
N GLU A 186 3.60 18.78 15.86
CA GLU A 186 3.70 19.09 14.42
C GLU A 186 2.37 18.89 13.71
N ARG A 187 1.66 17.77 13.95
CA ARG A 187 0.31 17.55 13.42
C ARG A 187 -0.66 18.67 13.79
N MET A 188 -0.61 19.11 15.05
CA MET A 188 -1.46 20.21 15.54
C MET A 188 -1.14 21.53 14.85
N VAL A 189 0.14 21.86 14.69
CA VAL A 189 0.60 23.13 14.07
C VAL A 189 0.36 23.14 12.57
N LEU A 190 0.70 22.04 11.88
CA LEU A 190 0.53 21.91 10.42
C LEU A 190 -0.93 21.65 9.99
N GLY A 191 -1.79 21.28 10.93
CA GLY A 191 -3.21 21.06 10.64
C GLY A 191 -3.51 19.77 9.87
N SER A 192 -2.56 18.83 9.77
CA SER A 192 -2.73 17.54 9.07
C SER A 192 -3.60 16.54 9.85
N VAL A 193 -4.74 17.01 10.33
CA VAL A 193 -5.66 16.29 11.22
C VAL A 193 -6.73 15.58 10.41
N MET A 194 -6.99 14.31 10.73
CA MET A 194 -8.08 13.54 10.17
C MET A 194 -9.44 14.04 10.70
N GLY A 195 -10.47 14.03 9.87
CA GLY A 195 -11.82 14.40 10.26
C GLY A 195 -12.46 13.41 11.25
N SER A 196 -13.45 13.90 12.01
CA SER A 196 -14.16 13.05 13.00
C SER A 196 -15.03 11.99 12.33
N LEU A 197 -15.57 12.24 11.13
CA LEU A 197 -16.33 11.26 10.35
C LEU A 197 -15.43 10.11 9.92
N GLU A 198 -14.24 10.41 9.39
CA GLU A 198 -13.25 9.41 9.02
C GLU A 198 -12.82 8.59 10.23
N GLY A 199 -12.70 9.23 11.41
CA GLY A 199 -12.43 8.52 12.66
C GLY A 199 -13.51 7.51 13.01
N TRP A 200 -14.78 7.88 12.83
CA TRP A 200 -15.92 6.98 13.05
C TRP A 200 -15.97 5.86 12.00
N LEU A 201 -15.78 6.20 10.71
CA LEU A 201 -15.70 5.21 9.62
C LEU A 201 -14.58 4.19 9.85
N GLY A 202 -13.40 4.65 10.28
CA GLY A 202 -12.28 3.78 10.63
C GLY A 202 -12.63 2.82 11.78
N LEU A 203 -13.22 3.33 12.87
CA LEU A 203 -13.68 2.51 14.01
C LEU A 203 -14.68 1.42 13.60
N ARG A 204 -15.61 1.76 12.69
CA ARG A 204 -16.57 0.81 12.13
C ARG A 204 -15.89 -0.23 11.26
N SER A 205 -15.02 0.19 10.35
CA SER A 205 -14.40 -0.65 9.33
C SER A 205 -13.35 -1.62 9.90
N LEU A 206 -12.61 -1.23 10.94
CA LEU A 206 -11.62 -2.09 11.58
C LEU A 206 -12.24 -3.36 12.19
N ARG A 207 -13.54 -3.37 12.52
CA ARG A 207 -14.25 -4.56 13.05
C ARG A 207 -14.26 -5.73 12.07
N THR A 208 -14.09 -5.47 10.77
CA THR A 208 -14.06 -6.49 9.71
C THR A 208 -12.71 -6.53 8.97
N LEU A 209 -11.69 -5.85 9.47
CA LEU A 209 -10.39 -5.76 8.79
C LEU A 209 -9.81 -7.15 8.50
N GLU A 210 -9.70 -7.99 9.53
CA GLU A 210 -9.13 -9.34 9.38
C GLU A 210 -9.93 -10.20 8.40
N LEU A 211 -11.26 -10.19 8.52
CA LEU A 211 -12.14 -10.95 7.62
C LEU A 211 -11.96 -10.55 6.16
N ARG A 212 -11.93 -9.24 5.89
CA ARG A 212 -11.76 -8.70 4.53
C ARG A 212 -10.38 -9.01 3.98
N VAL A 213 -9.34 -8.63 4.70
CA VAL A 213 -7.94 -8.74 4.24
C VAL A 213 -7.54 -10.20 4.02
N THR A 214 -7.92 -11.10 4.94
CA THR A 214 -7.65 -12.55 4.79
C THR A 214 -8.37 -13.11 3.57
N ARG A 215 -9.64 -12.78 3.37
CA ARG A 215 -10.41 -13.20 2.20
C ARG A 215 -9.81 -12.67 0.91
N GLN A 216 -9.52 -11.37 0.86
CA GLN A 216 -8.95 -10.70 -0.32
C GLN A 216 -7.61 -11.28 -0.71
N SER A 217 -6.70 -11.49 0.27
CA SER A 217 -5.37 -12.06 0.03
C SER A 217 -5.45 -13.52 -0.45
N ALA A 218 -6.29 -14.35 0.16
CA ALA A 218 -6.47 -15.74 -0.27
C ALA A 218 -7.03 -15.83 -1.69
N THR A 219 -8.04 -15.03 -2.00
CA THR A 219 -8.65 -14.96 -3.34
C THR A 219 -7.63 -14.46 -4.38
N ALA A 220 -6.83 -13.41 -4.06
CA ALA A 220 -5.79 -12.90 -4.94
C ALA A 220 -4.73 -13.96 -5.24
N THR A 221 -4.23 -14.66 -4.22
CA THR A 221 -3.22 -15.72 -4.38
C THR A 221 -3.73 -16.84 -5.29
N ALA A 222 -4.98 -17.29 -5.09
CA ALA A 222 -5.57 -18.34 -5.92
C ALA A 222 -5.82 -17.87 -7.36
N LEU A 223 -6.24 -16.61 -7.55
CA LEU A 223 -6.46 -16.03 -8.88
C LEU A 223 -5.15 -15.84 -9.63
N VAL A 224 -4.09 -15.37 -8.96
CA VAL A 224 -2.74 -15.22 -9.50
C VAL A 224 -2.16 -16.57 -9.93
N ALA A 225 -2.31 -17.61 -9.11
CA ALA A 225 -1.86 -18.97 -9.47
C ALA A 225 -2.58 -19.49 -10.72
N TRP A 226 -3.90 -19.29 -10.80
CA TRP A 226 -4.68 -19.65 -11.98
C TRP A 226 -4.24 -18.86 -13.23
N LEU A 227 -4.07 -17.54 -13.13
CA LEU A 227 -3.62 -16.70 -14.25
C LEU A 227 -2.23 -17.10 -14.74
N ALA A 228 -1.28 -17.32 -13.82
CA ALA A 228 0.09 -17.71 -14.14
C ALA A 228 0.17 -19.08 -14.82
N GLU A 229 -0.69 -20.04 -14.42
CA GLU A 229 -0.75 -21.34 -15.06
C GLU A 229 -1.39 -21.26 -16.46
N GLN A 230 -2.51 -20.55 -16.58
CA GLN A 230 -3.19 -20.39 -17.87
C GLN A 230 -2.36 -19.59 -18.89
N ALA A 231 -1.53 -18.65 -18.43
CA ALA A 231 -0.67 -17.84 -19.31
C ALA A 231 0.41 -18.67 -20.03
N LYS A 232 0.75 -19.86 -19.52
CA LYS A 232 1.72 -20.77 -20.17
C LYS A 232 1.19 -21.43 -21.46
N ASP A 233 -0.12 -21.53 -21.61
CA ASP A 233 -0.76 -22.16 -22.76
C ASP A 233 -1.46 -21.12 -23.64
N ALA A 234 -0.86 -20.83 -24.79
CA ALA A 234 -1.40 -19.85 -25.76
C ALA A 234 -2.79 -20.24 -26.34
N SER A 235 -3.24 -21.47 -26.17
CA SER A 235 -4.59 -21.91 -26.60
C SER A 235 -5.68 -21.40 -25.66
N THR A 236 -5.37 -21.12 -24.40
CA THR A 236 -6.31 -20.58 -23.42
C THR A 236 -6.66 -19.11 -23.70
N ALA A 237 -7.80 -18.66 -23.16
CA ALA A 237 -8.18 -17.25 -23.25
C ALA A 237 -7.14 -16.31 -22.60
N VAL A 238 -6.60 -16.72 -21.46
CA VAL A 238 -5.55 -15.99 -20.73
C VAL A 238 -4.24 -15.97 -21.53
N GLY A 239 -3.71 -17.14 -21.87
CA GLY A 239 -2.41 -17.26 -22.54
C GLY A 239 -2.38 -16.68 -23.95
N ALA A 240 -3.56 -16.46 -24.58
CA ALA A 240 -3.64 -15.75 -25.85
C ALA A 240 -3.28 -14.25 -25.73
N VAL A 241 -3.57 -13.59 -24.59
CA VAL A 241 -3.49 -12.13 -24.43
C VAL A 241 -2.64 -11.66 -23.26
N VAL A 242 -2.41 -12.50 -22.25
CA VAL A 242 -1.55 -12.20 -21.08
C VAL A 242 -0.11 -12.61 -21.39
N GLU A 243 0.85 -11.74 -21.12
CA GLU A 243 2.29 -12.01 -21.21
C GLU A 243 2.83 -12.58 -19.90
N ARG A 244 2.54 -11.91 -18.78
CA ARG A 244 3.00 -12.33 -17.45
C ARG A 244 2.12 -11.76 -16.34
N VAL A 245 2.20 -12.41 -15.18
CA VAL A 245 1.60 -11.97 -13.92
C VAL A 245 2.69 -11.79 -12.88
N GLN A 246 2.55 -10.80 -12.00
CA GLN A 246 3.52 -10.50 -10.96
C GLN A 246 2.80 -10.28 -9.62
N HIS A 247 3.29 -10.95 -8.57
CA HIS A 247 2.76 -10.92 -7.21
C HIS A 247 3.74 -11.59 -6.26
N ALA A 248 3.71 -11.25 -4.96
CA ALA A 248 4.59 -11.85 -3.97
C ALA A 248 4.50 -13.39 -3.92
N SER A 249 3.32 -13.98 -4.13
CA SER A 249 3.15 -15.45 -4.15
C SER A 249 3.85 -16.15 -5.31
N LEU A 250 4.29 -15.43 -6.33
CA LEU A 250 5.04 -15.97 -7.47
C LEU A 250 6.55 -15.75 -7.34
N GLN A 251 7.02 -15.05 -6.30
CA GLN A 251 8.45 -14.93 -6.02
C GLN A 251 9.02 -16.31 -5.61
N PRO A 252 10.27 -16.62 -5.98
CA PRO A 252 10.88 -17.90 -5.65
C PRO A 252 10.83 -18.26 -4.16
N GLU A 253 10.96 -17.25 -3.31
CA GLU A 253 10.94 -17.37 -1.85
C GLU A 253 9.59 -17.82 -1.30
N ALA A 254 8.48 -17.58 -2.02
CA ALA A 254 7.16 -18.04 -1.59
C ALA A 254 7.05 -19.57 -1.55
N GLY A 255 7.79 -20.27 -2.43
CA GLY A 255 7.87 -21.73 -2.48
C GLY A 255 8.96 -22.35 -1.62
N GLN A 256 9.81 -21.56 -0.94
CA GLN A 256 10.94 -22.04 -0.15
C GLN A 256 10.58 -22.03 1.34
N GLU A 257 10.54 -23.20 1.96
CA GLU A 257 10.26 -23.35 3.38
C GLU A 257 11.26 -22.55 4.24
N GLY A 258 10.72 -21.76 5.17
CA GLY A 258 11.52 -20.93 6.07
C GLY A 258 12.21 -19.72 5.41
N SER A 259 11.84 -19.36 4.17
CA SER A 259 12.35 -18.16 3.50
C SER A 259 12.02 -16.88 4.27
N TRP A 260 12.71 -15.78 3.94
CA TRP A 260 12.39 -14.48 4.51
C TRP A 260 10.94 -14.10 4.20
N LEU A 261 10.44 -14.38 2.99
CA LEU A 261 9.09 -14.02 2.56
C LEU A 261 8.01 -14.75 3.36
N GLN A 262 8.17 -16.05 3.60
CA GLN A 262 7.23 -16.81 4.42
C GLN A 262 7.23 -16.37 5.88
N ARG A 263 8.40 -16.00 6.44
CA ARG A 263 8.48 -15.44 7.80
C ARG A 263 7.83 -14.06 7.91
N GLN A 264 8.07 -13.21 6.92
CA GLN A 264 7.56 -11.83 6.90
C GLN A 264 6.06 -11.76 6.62
N MET A 265 5.53 -12.64 5.77
CA MET A 265 4.13 -12.68 5.32
C MET A 265 3.48 -14.05 5.55
N PRO A 266 3.39 -14.51 6.80
CA PRO A 266 2.98 -15.90 7.11
C PRO A 266 1.48 -16.15 6.87
N ARG A 267 0.67 -15.11 6.70
CA ARG A 267 -0.80 -15.19 6.58
C ARG A 267 -1.32 -14.77 5.19
N GLY A 268 -0.42 -14.61 4.20
CA GLY A 268 -0.78 -14.29 2.83
C GLY A 268 0.02 -13.13 2.24
N TYR A 269 -0.03 -12.97 0.91
CA TYR A 269 0.89 -12.16 0.12
C TYR A 269 0.33 -10.81 -0.33
N GLY A 270 -0.83 -10.42 0.22
CA GLY A 270 -1.53 -9.19 -0.16
C GLY A 270 -2.54 -9.41 -1.31
N PRO A 271 -3.50 -8.50 -1.47
CA PRO A 271 -4.58 -8.62 -2.46
C PRO A 271 -4.35 -7.80 -3.73
N VAL A 272 -3.16 -7.29 -3.97
CA VAL A 272 -2.83 -6.51 -5.17
C VAL A 272 -1.77 -7.23 -5.99
N PHE A 273 -1.97 -7.29 -7.30
CA PHE A 273 -1.04 -7.86 -8.25
C PHE A 273 -1.06 -7.13 -9.59
N ALA A 274 -0.10 -7.42 -10.44
CA ALA A 274 -0.01 -6.86 -11.78
C ALA A 274 -0.15 -7.92 -12.87
N ILE A 275 -0.75 -7.51 -13.99
CA ILE A 275 -0.83 -8.27 -15.24
C ILE A 275 -0.20 -7.44 -16.35
N TRP A 276 0.72 -8.04 -17.11
CA TRP A 276 1.17 -7.48 -18.38
C TRP A 276 0.44 -8.17 -19.51
N MET A 277 -0.26 -7.38 -20.30
CA MET A 277 -0.86 -7.86 -21.54
C MET A 277 0.20 -7.93 -22.65
N LYS A 278 -0.03 -8.73 -23.69
CA LYS A 278 0.89 -8.84 -24.82
C LYS A 278 1.03 -7.54 -25.63
N ASP A 279 0.00 -6.70 -25.59
CA ASP A 279 0.00 -5.41 -26.27
C ASP A 279 -0.78 -4.33 -25.49
N GLN A 280 -0.52 -3.07 -25.83
CA GLN A 280 -1.13 -1.90 -25.18
C GLN A 280 -2.63 -1.78 -25.44
N ASP A 281 -3.12 -2.12 -26.65
CA ASP A 281 -4.55 -1.96 -26.98
C ASP A 281 -5.40 -2.93 -26.18
N THR A 282 -4.93 -4.15 -26.03
CA THR A 282 -5.53 -5.17 -25.17
C THR A 282 -5.57 -4.73 -23.71
N ALA A 283 -4.45 -4.18 -23.18
CA ALA A 283 -4.41 -3.65 -21.82
C ALA A 283 -5.43 -2.52 -21.59
N ARG A 284 -5.45 -1.55 -22.50
CA ARG A 284 -6.37 -0.42 -22.44
C ARG A 284 -7.84 -0.84 -22.48
N ARG A 285 -8.17 -1.89 -23.21
CA ARG A 285 -9.56 -2.33 -23.47
C ARG A 285 -10.10 -3.31 -22.46
N LEU A 286 -9.26 -4.10 -21.78
CA LEU A 286 -9.72 -5.13 -20.85
C LEU A 286 -10.63 -4.58 -19.74
N PRO A 287 -10.32 -3.47 -19.04
CA PRO A 287 -11.17 -2.98 -17.96
C PRO A 287 -12.63 -2.75 -18.36
N SER A 288 -12.87 -2.29 -19.59
CA SER A 288 -14.23 -2.05 -20.12
C SER A 288 -14.98 -3.32 -20.55
N ARG A 289 -14.36 -4.49 -20.45
CA ARG A 289 -14.94 -5.80 -20.80
C ARG A 289 -15.35 -6.61 -19.58
N LEU A 290 -14.97 -6.15 -18.42
CA LEU A 290 -15.25 -6.80 -17.14
C LEU A 290 -16.53 -6.24 -16.52
N ARG A 291 -17.22 -7.05 -15.74
CA ARG A 291 -18.48 -6.71 -15.07
C ARG A 291 -18.32 -6.59 -13.56
N LEU A 292 -17.42 -7.39 -12.97
CA LEU A 292 -17.17 -7.41 -11.53
C LEU A 292 -16.01 -6.48 -11.14
N PHE A 293 -15.02 -6.34 -12.03
CA PHE A 293 -13.91 -5.43 -11.79
C PHE A 293 -14.25 -4.01 -12.24
N HIS A 294 -14.23 -3.07 -11.31
CA HIS A 294 -14.39 -1.65 -11.64
C HIS A 294 -13.08 -1.05 -12.14
N HIS A 295 -13.14 -0.25 -13.21
CA HIS A 295 -11.97 0.48 -13.71
C HIS A 295 -11.72 1.71 -12.85
N ALA A 296 -10.79 1.62 -11.90
CA ALA A 296 -10.48 2.69 -10.95
C ALA A 296 -9.04 2.67 -10.49
N THR A 297 -8.55 3.84 -10.03
CA THR A 297 -7.18 4.06 -9.56
C THR A 297 -6.95 3.64 -8.11
N SER A 298 -8.00 3.50 -7.29
CA SER A 298 -7.92 3.13 -5.89
C SER A 298 -7.69 1.63 -5.70
N LEU A 299 -7.74 1.15 -4.46
CA LEU A 299 -7.60 -0.25 -4.07
C LEU A 299 -8.02 -0.46 -2.61
N GLY A 300 -8.12 -1.71 -2.19
CA GLY A 300 -8.32 -2.07 -0.78
C GLY A 300 -9.77 -2.05 -0.31
N GLY A 301 -10.72 -1.73 -1.20
CA GLY A 301 -12.15 -1.83 -0.96
C GLY A 301 -12.67 -3.27 -0.94
N VAL A 302 -13.96 -3.43 -0.64
CA VAL A 302 -14.67 -4.71 -0.72
C VAL A 302 -14.95 -5.11 -2.17
N GLU A 303 -14.88 -4.18 -3.10
CA GLU A 303 -15.01 -4.35 -4.55
C GLU A 303 -13.65 -4.64 -5.20
N SER A 304 -13.64 -5.50 -6.22
CA SER A 304 -12.46 -5.73 -7.07
C SER A 304 -12.26 -4.61 -8.08
N LEU A 305 -11.03 -4.14 -8.20
CA LEU A 305 -10.66 -3.04 -9.10
C LEU A 305 -9.58 -3.50 -10.09
N ILE A 306 -9.63 -2.94 -11.29
CA ILE A 306 -8.59 -3.08 -12.29
C ILE A 306 -8.25 -1.71 -12.87
N GLU A 307 -6.97 -1.38 -12.97
CA GLU A 307 -6.51 -0.10 -13.48
C GLU A 307 -5.55 -0.30 -14.65
N TRP A 308 -5.83 0.33 -15.78
CA TRP A 308 -4.80 0.52 -16.80
C TRP A 308 -3.84 1.63 -16.35
N ARG A 309 -2.66 1.23 -15.87
CA ARG A 309 -1.72 2.12 -15.17
C ARG A 309 -1.27 3.32 -15.97
N ALA A 310 -1.18 3.21 -17.30
CA ALA A 310 -0.79 4.32 -18.16
C ALA A 310 -1.75 5.52 -18.14
N MET A 311 -2.96 5.38 -17.57
CA MET A 311 -3.87 6.52 -17.37
C MET A 311 -3.43 7.45 -16.24
N SER A 312 -2.87 6.89 -15.17
CA SER A 312 -2.49 7.63 -13.95
C SER A 312 -0.99 7.87 -13.86
N ASP A 313 -0.19 7.10 -14.59
CA ASP A 313 1.27 7.19 -14.64
C ASP A 313 1.77 6.97 -16.07
N PRO A 314 2.05 8.05 -16.81
CA PRO A 314 2.54 7.96 -18.20
C PRO A 314 3.91 7.29 -18.35
N GLY A 315 4.68 7.19 -17.26
CA GLY A 315 6.05 6.63 -17.27
C GLY A 315 6.10 5.10 -17.20
N VAL A 316 4.98 4.42 -16.89
CA VAL A 316 4.95 2.96 -16.78
C VAL A 316 4.77 2.27 -18.14
N ASP A 317 5.08 0.97 -18.16
CA ASP A 317 4.77 0.11 -19.32
C ASP A 317 3.27 0.17 -19.64
N LYS A 318 2.94 0.56 -20.87
CA LYS A 318 1.55 0.73 -21.32
C LYS A 318 0.76 -0.58 -21.43
N ARG A 319 1.42 -1.73 -21.26
CA ARG A 319 0.80 -3.04 -21.21
C ARG A 319 0.37 -3.46 -19.80
N LEU A 320 0.70 -2.64 -18.80
CA LEU A 320 0.51 -2.93 -17.38
C LEU A 320 -0.91 -2.62 -16.90
N LEU A 321 -1.52 -3.61 -16.28
CA LEU A 321 -2.74 -3.53 -15.49
C LEU A 321 -2.42 -3.83 -14.02
N ARG A 322 -2.87 -2.98 -13.10
CA ARG A 322 -2.88 -3.28 -11.66
C ARG A 322 -4.26 -3.81 -11.28
N VAL A 323 -4.28 -4.92 -10.56
CA VAL A 323 -5.51 -5.54 -10.05
C VAL A 323 -5.52 -5.53 -8.53
N SER A 324 -6.63 -5.14 -7.94
CA SER A 324 -6.90 -5.19 -6.50
C SER A 324 -8.15 -6.02 -6.25
N ILE A 325 -8.03 -7.05 -5.42
CA ILE A 325 -9.11 -7.99 -5.16
C ILE A 325 -9.98 -7.54 -3.99
N GLY A 326 -11.29 -7.59 -4.20
CA GLY A 326 -12.32 -7.39 -3.19
C GLY A 326 -12.70 -8.70 -2.47
N VAL A 327 -13.95 -8.81 -2.06
CA VAL A 327 -14.46 -9.97 -1.29
C VAL A 327 -15.36 -10.89 -2.11
N GLU A 328 -15.47 -10.68 -3.42
CA GLU A 328 -16.26 -11.47 -4.35
C GLU A 328 -15.81 -12.94 -4.40
N GLY A 329 -16.63 -13.79 -5.00
CA GLY A 329 -16.32 -15.21 -5.21
C GLY A 329 -15.16 -15.42 -6.18
N LEU A 330 -14.22 -16.31 -5.83
CA LEU A 330 -13.06 -16.61 -6.68
C LEU A 330 -13.49 -17.07 -8.09
N GLU A 331 -14.47 -17.96 -8.16
CA GLU A 331 -14.91 -18.53 -9.45
C GLU A 331 -15.66 -17.49 -10.30
N ASP A 332 -16.39 -16.56 -9.67
CA ASP A 332 -17.04 -15.45 -10.37
C ASP A 332 -15.98 -14.49 -10.96
N LEU A 333 -14.91 -14.19 -10.22
CA LEU A 333 -13.81 -13.36 -10.70
C LEU A 333 -13.03 -14.03 -11.84
N LYS A 334 -12.79 -15.35 -11.76
CA LYS A 334 -12.16 -16.11 -12.84
C LYS A 334 -13.00 -16.08 -14.10
N GLU A 335 -14.32 -16.30 -13.96
CA GLU A 335 -15.25 -16.30 -15.09
C GLU A 335 -15.34 -14.92 -15.75
N ASP A 336 -15.42 -13.84 -14.98
CA ASP A 336 -15.44 -12.48 -15.50
C ASP A 336 -14.17 -12.16 -16.30
N LEU A 337 -12.98 -12.51 -15.76
CA LEU A 337 -11.72 -12.37 -16.48
C LEU A 337 -11.66 -13.23 -17.73
N ARG A 338 -12.10 -14.50 -17.67
CA ARG A 338 -12.11 -15.41 -18.81
C ARG A 338 -12.95 -14.84 -19.96
N LEU A 339 -14.17 -14.38 -19.67
CA LEU A 339 -15.04 -13.75 -20.65
C LEU A 339 -14.46 -12.45 -21.21
N GLY A 340 -13.85 -11.64 -20.35
CA GLY A 340 -13.12 -10.43 -20.75
C GLY A 340 -12.01 -10.73 -21.76
N PHE A 341 -11.16 -11.69 -21.47
CA PHE A 341 -10.05 -12.10 -22.36
C PHE A 341 -10.57 -12.70 -23.68
N GLU A 342 -11.60 -13.54 -23.64
CA GLU A 342 -12.23 -14.10 -24.86
C GLU A 342 -12.77 -13.01 -25.79
N SER A 343 -13.41 -12.00 -25.23
CA SER A 343 -13.96 -10.87 -26.00
C SER A 343 -12.88 -10.06 -26.73
N LEU A 344 -11.62 -10.12 -26.26
CA LEU A 344 -10.48 -9.47 -26.89
C LEU A 344 -9.91 -10.30 -28.04
N ARG A 345 -9.91 -11.65 -27.94
CA ARG A 345 -9.48 -12.57 -29.01
C ARG A 345 -10.33 -12.45 -30.25
N ALA A 346 -11.66 -12.42 -30.11
CA ALA A 346 -12.60 -12.44 -31.21
C ALA A 346 -12.41 -11.31 -32.23
N LYS A 347 -11.89 -10.14 -31.81
CA LYS A 347 -11.66 -9.00 -32.71
C LYS A 347 -10.33 -9.06 -33.46
N SER A 348 -9.33 -9.77 -32.95
CA SER A 348 -8.06 -9.98 -33.67
C SER A 348 -8.23 -10.83 -34.92
N THR A 349 -9.20 -11.74 -34.93
CA THR A 349 -9.50 -12.65 -36.08
C THR A 349 -10.26 -11.95 -37.20
N VAL A 350 -11.14 -10.97 -36.87
CA VAL A 350 -11.92 -10.23 -37.86
C VAL A 350 -11.08 -9.25 -38.66
N SER A 351 -10.09 -8.60 -38.02
CA SER A 351 -9.24 -7.63 -38.71
C SER A 351 -8.24 -8.26 -39.69
N ILE A 352 -7.96 -9.54 -39.60
CA ILE A 352 -7.08 -10.29 -40.53
C ILE A 352 -7.86 -10.71 -41.80
N ASN A 353 -9.18 -10.94 -41.70
CA ASN A 353 -10.01 -11.30 -42.82
C ASN A 353 -10.50 -10.11 -43.67
N GLU A 354 -10.43 -8.87 -43.14
CA GLU A 354 -10.78 -7.66 -43.93
C GLU A 354 -9.58 -7.07 -44.69
N LYS A 355 -8.37 -7.66 -44.57
CA LYS A 355 -7.16 -7.28 -45.32
C LYS A 355 -6.71 -8.31 -46.35
N LYS A 356 -7.56 -9.26 -46.72
CA LYS A 356 -7.43 -10.13 -47.87
C LYS A 356 -8.55 -9.81 -48.89
#